data_36765cde2ecd20a565b8f3d427b7cdcb
#
_entry.id   36765cde2ecd20a565b8f3d427b7cdcb
#
_cell.length_a   1.000
_cell.length_b   1.000
_cell.length_c   1.000
_cell.angle_alpha   90.00
_cell.angle_beta   90.00
_cell.angle_gamma   90.00
#
_symmetry.space_group_name_H-M   'P 1'
#
loop_
_entity.id
_entity.type
_entity.pdbx_description
1 polymer ?
#
loop_
_entity_poly.entity_id
_entity_poly.type
_entity_poly.pdbx_seq_one_letter_code
_entity_poly.pdbx_strand_id
1 'polypeptide(L)'
;MRGASVFLLAALAACSPGERAVAIPSPSSAVTVPRTSSPTPTATPAVRYVAIGASDTVGIGATDPVNGSWPARLAALLPPGSAYVNLGVSGSVTVQAKDAQLPGAVAQRPTVVSIWLAVNDMNATIEPASYRDALAAIVNELVARTDAKVFVGNVPDLRGVPAYQDADKVRLFALITAYNDVIATVTKGHPGRVVLVDLFIGSAPLVSTITVSGDGFHPSDEGYTLIADRFATALRAAGVPLRP
;
A
#
# COMPACT_ATOMS: atom_id res chain seq x y z
N MET A 1 -34.93 49.08 -9.60
CA MET A 1 -35.99 49.31 -8.59
C MET A 1 -35.38 48.78 -7.29
N ARG A 2 -34.85 49.61 -6.45
CA ARG A 2 -35.46 50.30 -5.27
C ARG A 2 -36.11 49.22 -4.37
N GLY A 3 -35.79 49.00 -3.10
CA GLY A 3 -35.46 50.00 -2.12
C GLY A 3 -34.85 49.40 -0.83
N ALA A 4 -34.20 50.27 -0.18
CA ALA A 4 -33.61 50.24 1.16
C ALA A 4 -34.69 50.55 2.23
N SER A 5 -34.38 50.18 3.47
CA SER A 5 -34.80 50.85 4.73
C SER A 5 -34.17 50.09 5.88
N VAL A 6 -33.30 50.50 6.68
CA VAL A 6 -32.99 51.63 7.57
C VAL A 6 -33.97 51.76 8.77
N PHE A 7 -33.31 52.02 9.92
CA PHE A 7 -33.78 52.53 11.25
C PHE A 7 -34.10 51.43 12.32
N LEU A 8 -33.84 51.58 13.63
CA LEU A 8 -33.40 52.74 14.45
C LEU A 8 -32.85 52.25 15.81
N LEU A 9 -31.96 53.08 16.37
CA LEU A 9 -31.45 53.07 17.74
C LEU A 9 -32.56 53.25 18.80
N ALA A 10 -32.29 52.78 20.03
CA ALA A 10 -32.64 53.54 21.23
C ALA A 10 -31.75 53.09 22.42
N ALA A 11 -31.01 54.01 22.96
CA ALA A 11 -30.30 53.95 24.23
C ALA A 11 -31.19 54.55 25.34
N LEU A 12 -31.10 54.02 26.52
CA LEU A 12 -31.51 54.73 27.77
C LEU A 12 -30.65 54.25 28.95
N ALA A 13 -30.01 55.22 29.57
CA ALA A 13 -29.25 55.14 30.83
C ALA A 13 -30.16 55.44 32.03
N ALA A 14 -29.87 54.82 33.17
CA ALA A 14 -30.18 55.42 34.53
C ALA A 14 -29.41 54.70 35.65
N CYS A 15 -28.62 55.44 36.30
CA CYS A 15 -28.12 55.66 37.67
C CYS A 15 -28.29 54.59 38.76
N SER A 16 -27.14 54.48 39.47
CA SER A 16 -26.88 53.84 40.77
C SER A 16 -27.69 54.42 41.96
N PRO A 17 -27.71 53.78 43.14
CA PRO A 17 -26.67 54.05 44.15
C PRO A 17 -26.19 52.83 44.97
N GLY A 18 -25.04 53.02 45.56
CA GLY A 18 -24.15 52.15 46.24
C GLY A 18 -24.61 51.38 47.45
N GLU A 19 -23.92 50.26 47.65
CA GLU A 19 -23.85 49.58 48.95
C GLU A 19 -22.43 49.10 49.24
N ARG A 20 -22.05 49.20 50.49
CA ARG A 20 -20.71 48.99 51.05
C ARG A 20 -20.22 47.55 50.87
N ALA A 21 -19.03 47.40 50.35
CA ALA A 21 -18.30 46.16 50.36
C ALA A 21 -17.83 45.76 51.76
N VAL A 22 -18.25 44.60 52.23
CA VAL A 22 -17.66 43.91 53.36
C VAL A 22 -16.53 43.04 52.83
N ALA A 23 -15.31 43.25 53.31
CA ALA A 23 -14.14 42.48 52.93
C ALA A 23 -14.21 41.06 53.48
N ILE A 24 -14.25 40.06 52.63
CA ILE A 24 -14.10 38.65 52.96
C ILE A 24 -12.60 38.30 52.81
N PRO A 25 -11.96 37.63 53.79
CA PRO A 25 -10.56 37.26 53.69
C PRO A 25 -10.34 36.20 52.61
N SER A 26 -9.32 36.39 51.78
CA SER A 26 -8.91 35.49 50.73
C SER A 26 -8.53 34.09 51.27
N PRO A 27 -8.97 33.00 50.64
CA PRO A 27 -8.50 31.69 51.00
C PRO A 27 -7.06 31.49 50.54
N SER A 28 -6.32 30.89 51.44
CA SER A 28 -4.93 30.46 51.40
C SER A 28 -4.51 29.86 50.04
N SER A 29 -3.33 30.21 49.59
CA SER A 29 -2.67 29.72 48.40
C SER A 29 -2.59 28.20 48.38
N ALA A 30 -3.29 27.57 47.43
CA ALA A 30 -3.18 26.17 47.18
C ALA A 30 -1.78 25.88 46.58
N VAL A 31 -1.03 25.04 47.27
CA VAL A 31 0.25 24.51 46.77
C VAL A 31 -0.03 23.65 45.52
N THR A 32 0.30 24.17 44.38
CA THR A 32 0.26 23.42 43.12
C THR A 32 1.39 22.39 43.11
N VAL A 33 1.07 21.14 43.36
CA VAL A 33 2.02 20.02 43.15
C VAL A 33 2.22 19.86 41.63
N PRO A 34 3.46 19.89 41.11
CA PRO A 34 3.70 19.64 39.70
C PRO A 34 3.22 18.22 39.37
N ARG A 35 2.25 18.08 38.48
CA ARG A 35 1.93 16.79 37.88
C ARG A 35 3.09 16.37 37.00
N THR A 36 3.85 15.39 37.42
CA THR A 36 4.78 14.67 36.55
C THR A 36 3.95 14.03 35.44
N SER A 37 4.03 14.60 34.24
CA SER A 37 3.46 13.98 33.04
C SER A 37 4.20 12.66 32.80
N SER A 38 3.52 11.54 32.99
CA SER A 38 4.01 10.24 32.51
C SER A 38 4.32 10.33 31.03
N PRO A 39 5.44 9.79 30.51
CA PRO A 39 5.72 9.81 29.10
C PRO A 39 4.60 9.07 28.37
N THR A 40 3.95 9.77 27.46
CA THR A 40 2.99 9.16 26.54
C THR A 40 3.73 8.07 25.79
N PRO A 41 3.26 6.81 25.75
CA PRO A 41 3.90 5.78 24.98
C PRO A 41 3.99 6.25 23.53
N THR A 42 5.23 6.27 22.98
CA THR A 42 5.47 6.62 21.58
C THR A 42 4.74 5.61 20.73
N ALA A 43 3.63 6.02 20.11
CA ALA A 43 2.86 5.15 19.24
C ALA A 43 3.78 4.71 18.09
N THR A 44 3.85 3.39 17.85
CA THR A 44 4.52 2.85 16.66
C THR A 44 3.95 3.54 15.43
N PRO A 45 4.78 4.09 14.52
CA PRO A 45 4.27 4.79 13.37
C PRO A 45 3.33 3.90 12.56
N ALA A 46 2.12 4.36 12.33
CA ALA A 46 1.16 3.66 11.50
C ALA A 46 1.68 3.53 10.07
N VAL A 47 1.56 2.33 9.49
CA VAL A 47 1.94 2.08 8.10
C VAL A 47 0.79 2.51 7.17
N ARG A 48 1.10 3.27 6.14
CA ARG A 48 0.18 3.53 5.01
C ARG A 48 0.62 2.65 3.85
N TYR A 49 -0.09 1.55 3.67
CA TYR A 49 0.22 0.54 2.68
C TYR A 49 -0.68 0.70 1.45
N VAL A 50 -0.08 0.71 0.27
CA VAL A 50 -0.76 0.72 -1.03
C VAL A 50 -0.26 -0.45 -1.87
N ALA A 51 -1.18 -1.20 -2.45
CA ALA A 51 -0.88 -2.26 -3.41
C ALA A 51 -1.24 -1.82 -4.83
N ILE A 52 -0.29 -1.98 -5.76
CA ILE A 52 -0.44 -1.78 -7.20
C ILE A 52 -0.31 -3.15 -7.87
N GLY A 53 -1.19 -3.47 -8.81
CA GLY A 53 -1.13 -4.75 -9.51
C GLY A 53 -2.33 -5.05 -10.38
N ALA A 54 -2.51 -6.33 -10.67
CA ALA A 54 -3.56 -6.81 -11.57
C ALA A 54 -4.59 -7.69 -10.83
N SER A 55 -5.12 -8.71 -11.49
CA SER A 55 -6.13 -9.65 -10.95
C SER A 55 -5.66 -10.36 -9.68
N ASP A 56 -4.39 -10.71 -9.60
CA ASP A 56 -3.79 -11.33 -8.41
C ASP A 56 -3.81 -10.38 -7.20
N THR A 57 -3.64 -9.10 -7.44
CA THR A 57 -3.72 -8.05 -6.41
C THR A 57 -5.17 -7.82 -5.99
N VAL A 58 -6.13 -7.93 -6.92
CA VAL A 58 -7.57 -7.90 -6.61
C VAL A 58 -8.00 -9.13 -5.81
N GLY A 59 -7.33 -10.27 -6.00
CA GLY A 59 -7.64 -11.53 -5.32
C GLY A 59 -8.49 -12.50 -6.15
N ILE A 60 -8.45 -12.38 -7.49
CA ILE A 60 -9.13 -13.35 -8.36
C ILE A 60 -8.55 -14.75 -8.10
N GLY A 61 -9.41 -15.74 -7.88
CA GLY A 61 -9.02 -17.11 -7.53
C GLY A 61 -9.07 -17.42 -6.04
N ALA A 62 -9.10 -16.40 -5.16
CA ALA A 62 -9.32 -16.61 -3.73
C ALA A 62 -10.81 -16.89 -3.42
N THR A 63 -11.06 -17.68 -2.38
CA THR A 63 -12.41 -17.91 -1.85
C THR A 63 -13.07 -16.62 -1.37
N ASP A 64 -12.31 -15.73 -0.74
CA ASP A 64 -12.69 -14.36 -0.38
C ASP A 64 -11.70 -13.39 -1.03
N PRO A 65 -12.00 -12.84 -2.22
CA PRO A 65 -11.08 -11.93 -2.90
C PRO A 65 -10.70 -10.68 -2.07
N VAL A 66 -11.61 -10.18 -1.26
CA VAL A 66 -11.40 -8.95 -0.49
C VAL A 66 -10.37 -9.13 0.62
N ASN A 67 -10.48 -10.23 1.38
CA ASN A 67 -9.62 -10.50 2.52
C ASN A 67 -8.56 -11.57 2.23
N GLY A 68 -8.75 -12.39 1.21
CA GLY A 68 -7.90 -13.51 0.84
C GLY A 68 -6.82 -13.19 -0.18
N SER A 69 -6.85 -12.03 -0.83
CA SER A 69 -5.77 -11.62 -1.74
C SER A 69 -4.44 -11.46 -1.00
N TRP A 70 -3.31 -11.68 -1.68
CA TRP A 70 -1.98 -11.56 -1.05
C TRP A 70 -1.75 -10.20 -0.38
N PRO A 71 -2.16 -9.04 -0.95
CA PRO A 71 -1.93 -7.78 -0.27
C PRO A 71 -2.86 -7.57 0.92
N ALA A 72 -4.07 -8.14 0.92
CA ALA A 72 -4.96 -8.10 2.09
C ALA A 72 -4.40 -8.94 3.24
N ARG A 73 -3.86 -10.14 2.94
CA ARG A 73 -3.15 -10.98 3.93
C ARG A 73 -1.94 -10.24 4.52
N LEU A 74 -1.17 -9.54 3.68
CA LEU A 74 -0.06 -8.72 4.13
C LEU A 74 -0.53 -7.55 5.00
N ALA A 75 -1.60 -6.86 4.61
CA ALA A 75 -2.21 -5.79 5.38
C ALA A 75 -2.69 -6.24 6.76
N ALA A 76 -3.19 -7.48 6.86
CA ALA A 76 -3.58 -8.06 8.15
C ALA A 76 -2.42 -8.22 9.14
N LEU A 77 -1.17 -8.21 8.69
CA LEU A 77 0.03 -8.24 9.53
C LEU A 77 0.51 -6.85 9.97
N LEU A 78 -0.09 -5.78 9.49
CA LEU A 78 0.33 -4.42 9.85
C LEU A 78 -0.03 -4.07 11.30
N PRO A 79 0.70 -3.14 11.93
CA PRO A 79 0.38 -2.65 13.26
C PRO A 79 -1.02 -2.02 13.33
N PRO A 80 -1.67 -2.01 14.50
CA PRO A 80 -2.92 -1.28 14.71
C PRO A 80 -2.80 0.20 14.29
N GLY A 81 -3.86 0.74 13.69
CA GLY A 81 -3.89 2.11 13.19
C GLY A 81 -3.26 2.29 11.79
N SER A 82 -2.74 1.22 11.19
CA SER A 82 -2.28 1.25 9.80
C SER A 82 -3.45 1.35 8.82
N ALA A 83 -3.19 1.96 7.65
CA ALA A 83 -4.15 2.04 6.55
C ALA A 83 -3.69 1.15 5.39
N TYR A 84 -4.65 0.58 4.67
CA TYR A 84 -4.43 -0.23 3.47
C TYR A 84 -5.34 0.20 2.34
N VAL A 85 -4.79 0.33 1.15
CA VAL A 85 -5.52 0.62 -0.09
C VAL A 85 -5.04 -0.34 -1.18
N ASN A 86 -5.97 -1.07 -1.77
CA ASN A 86 -5.73 -1.90 -2.94
C ASN A 86 -6.14 -1.13 -4.19
N LEU A 87 -5.19 -0.87 -5.08
CA LEU A 87 -5.41 -0.20 -6.37
C LEU A 87 -5.35 -1.17 -7.55
N GLY A 88 -5.26 -2.46 -7.30
CA GLY A 88 -5.21 -3.49 -8.32
C GLY A 88 -6.41 -3.39 -9.28
N VAL A 89 -6.13 -3.59 -10.58
CA VAL A 89 -7.16 -3.63 -11.63
C VAL A 89 -6.96 -4.90 -12.44
N SER A 90 -7.97 -5.78 -12.45
CA SER A 90 -7.91 -7.04 -13.17
C SER A 90 -7.58 -6.83 -14.66
N GLY A 91 -6.67 -7.62 -15.21
CA GLY A 91 -6.21 -7.52 -16.61
C GLY A 91 -5.20 -6.41 -16.87
N SER A 92 -4.87 -5.59 -15.87
CA SER A 92 -3.96 -4.45 -16.06
C SER A 92 -2.57 -4.90 -16.51
N VAL A 93 -2.07 -4.31 -17.60
CA VAL A 93 -0.66 -4.30 -17.96
C VAL A 93 0.05 -3.11 -17.31
N THR A 94 1.37 -3.13 -17.25
CA THR A 94 2.13 -2.16 -16.45
C THR A 94 1.96 -0.71 -16.90
N VAL A 95 1.82 -0.44 -18.20
CA VAL A 95 1.55 0.91 -18.69
C VAL A 95 0.18 1.43 -18.24
N GLN A 96 -0.82 0.56 -18.18
CA GLN A 96 -2.15 0.92 -17.67
C GLN A 96 -2.10 1.16 -16.15
N ALA A 97 -1.35 0.36 -15.41
CA ALA A 97 -1.14 0.59 -13.97
C ALA A 97 -0.45 1.94 -13.71
N LYS A 98 0.53 2.32 -14.55
CA LYS A 98 1.16 3.64 -14.49
C LYS A 98 0.15 4.77 -14.65
N ASP A 99 -0.77 4.66 -15.59
CA ASP A 99 -1.70 5.73 -15.91
C ASP A 99 -2.90 5.77 -14.94
N ALA A 100 -3.42 4.61 -14.50
CA ALA A 100 -4.63 4.52 -13.71
C ALA A 100 -4.40 4.36 -12.19
N GLN A 101 -3.36 3.63 -11.77
CA GLN A 101 -3.15 3.29 -10.36
C GLN A 101 -2.13 4.21 -9.68
N LEU A 102 -1.05 4.59 -10.37
CA LEU A 102 0.03 5.40 -9.80
C LEU A 102 -0.43 6.74 -9.24
N PRO A 103 -1.29 7.55 -9.92
CA PRO A 103 -1.76 8.82 -9.34
C PRO A 103 -2.50 8.62 -8.01
N GLY A 104 -3.33 7.58 -7.92
CA GLY A 104 -4.02 7.19 -6.69
C GLY A 104 -3.04 6.76 -5.60
N ALA A 105 -2.01 5.99 -5.95
CA ALA A 105 -0.99 5.55 -5.01
C ALA A 105 -0.23 6.74 -4.40
N VAL A 106 0.23 7.68 -5.21
CA VAL A 106 0.92 8.90 -4.75
C VAL A 106 0.02 9.74 -3.85
N ALA A 107 -1.26 9.89 -4.20
CA ALA A 107 -2.23 10.66 -3.42
C ALA A 107 -2.45 10.10 -2.00
N GLN A 108 -2.28 8.80 -1.78
CA GLN A 108 -2.34 8.17 -0.46
C GLN A 108 -1.14 8.50 0.44
N ARG A 109 -0.09 9.14 -0.08
CA ARG A 109 1.16 9.42 0.64
C ARG A 109 1.68 8.19 1.39
N PRO A 110 1.91 7.06 0.69
CA PRO A 110 2.23 5.78 1.31
C PRO A 110 3.57 5.82 2.03
N THR A 111 3.72 4.93 3.02
CA THR A 111 5.02 4.58 3.61
C THR A 111 5.53 3.22 3.11
N VAL A 112 4.60 2.41 2.57
CA VAL A 112 4.90 1.13 1.93
C VAL A 112 4.06 1.02 0.66
N VAL A 113 4.69 0.64 -0.44
CA VAL A 113 4.02 0.27 -1.69
C VAL A 113 4.50 -1.11 -2.11
N SER A 114 3.58 -1.98 -2.48
CA SER A 114 3.90 -3.22 -3.18
C SER A 114 3.43 -3.15 -4.63
N ILE A 115 4.22 -3.72 -5.54
CA ILE A 115 3.92 -3.79 -6.96
C ILE A 115 4.11 -5.24 -7.40
N TRP A 116 3.06 -5.82 -8.00
CA TRP A 116 3.18 -7.11 -8.67
C TRP A 116 2.39 -7.09 -9.97
N LEU A 117 3.15 -7.02 -11.06
CA LEU A 117 2.71 -6.94 -12.45
C LEU A 117 3.55 -7.91 -13.29
N ALA A 118 3.58 -7.75 -14.60
CA ALA A 118 4.34 -8.49 -15.59
C ALA A 118 3.58 -9.64 -16.26
N VAL A 119 2.83 -10.46 -15.53
CA VAL A 119 2.18 -11.64 -16.14
C VAL A 119 1.23 -11.25 -17.28
N ASN A 120 0.45 -10.17 -17.09
CA ASN A 120 -0.41 -9.66 -18.17
C ASN A 120 0.38 -9.04 -19.32
N ASP A 121 1.51 -8.38 -19.02
CA ASP A 121 2.41 -7.86 -20.05
C ASP A 121 2.99 -9.00 -20.89
N MET A 122 3.43 -10.09 -20.27
CA MET A 122 3.89 -11.31 -20.95
C MET A 122 2.80 -11.92 -21.84
N ASN A 123 1.57 -12.05 -21.33
CA ASN A 123 0.43 -12.59 -22.06
C ASN A 123 -0.02 -11.69 -23.22
N ALA A 124 0.13 -10.39 -23.07
CA ALA A 124 -0.13 -9.40 -24.11
C ALA A 124 1.05 -9.22 -25.08
N THR A 125 2.09 -10.04 -24.98
CA THR A 125 3.31 -9.99 -25.81
C THR A 125 3.98 -8.62 -25.82
N ILE A 126 3.92 -7.89 -24.72
CA ILE A 126 4.62 -6.62 -24.54
C ILE A 126 6.12 -6.93 -24.40
N GLU A 127 6.94 -6.22 -25.15
CA GLU A 127 8.38 -6.43 -25.08
C GLU A 127 8.95 -6.07 -23.71
N PRO A 128 9.91 -6.84 -23.16
CA PRO A 128 10.52 -6.56 -21.86
C PRO A 128 11.08 -5.14 -21.73
N ALA A 129 11.52 -4.53 -22.81
CA ALA A 129 11.99 -3.13 -22.83
C ALA A 129 10.86 -2.14 -22.53
N SER A 130 9.68 -2.32 -23.15
CA SER A 130 8.50 -1.47 -22.91
C SER A 130 7.96 -1.64 -21.49
N TYR A 131 7.93 -2.89 -21.00
CA TYR A 131 7.61 -3.18 -19.60
C TYR A 131 8.58 -2.48 -18.63
N ARG A 132 9.92 -2.54 -18.92
CA ARG A 132 10.93 -1.84 -18.13
C ARG A 132 10.64 -0.36 -18.02
N ASP A 133 10.35 0.29 -19.14
CA ASP A 133 10.13 1.74 -19.17
C ASP A 133 8.91 2.15 -18.35
N ALA A 134 7.83 1.35 -18.43
CA ALA A 134 6.62 1.57 -17.64
C ALA A 134 6.86 1.31 -16.13
N LEU A 135 7.52 0.21 -15.76
CA LEU A 135 7.85 -0.10 -14.37
C LEU A 135 8.80 0.93 -13.77
N ALA A 136 9.83 1.33 -14.52
CA ALA A 136 10.78 2.36 -14.09
C ALA A 136 10.06 3.70 -13.86
N ALA A 137 9.12 4.08 -14.71
CA ALA A 137 8.33 5.29 -14.52
C ALA A 137 7.49 5.24 -13.23
N ILE A 138 6.83 4.11 -12.93
CA ILE A 138 6.09 3.92 -11.67
C ILE A 138 7.02 4.07 -10.46
N VAL A 139 8.13 3.34 -10.47
CA VAL A 139 9.10 3.33 -9.37
C VAL A 139 9.71 4.70 -9.15
N ASN A 140 10.17 5.36 -10.22
CA ASN A 140 10.78 6.69 -10.15
C ASN A 140 9.81 7.72 -9.55
N GLU A 141 8.56 7.73 -9.99
CA GLU A 141 7.54 8.66 -9.50
C GLU A 141 7.22 8.41 -8.02
N LEU A 142 7.08 7.15 -7.59
CA LEU A 142 6.87 6.79 -6.19
C LEU A 142 8.05 7.24 -5.32
N VAL A 143 9.29 6.99 -5.76
CA VAL A 143 10.50 7.39 -5.03
C VAL A 143 10.63 8.91 -4.96
N ALA A 144 10.31 9.63 -6.04
CA ALA A 144 10.43 11.08 -6.11
C ALA A 144 9.35 11.82 -5.29
N ARG A 145 8.15 11.27 -5.20
CA ARG A 145 6.99 11.98 -4.64
C ARG A 145 6.48 11.44 -3.32
N THR A 146 7.05 10.36 -2.80
CA THR A 146 6.63 9.76 -1.53
C THR A 146 7.83 9.33 -0.69
N ASP A 147 7.60 9.05 0.60
CA ASP A 147 8.60 8.46 1.49
C ASP A 147 8.53 6.93 1.51
N ALA A 148 7.76 6.31 0.60
CA ALA A 148 7.51 4.89 0.60
C ALA A 148 8.79 4.06 0.37
N LYS A 149 8.90 2.94 1.10
CA LYS A 149 9.65 1.79 0.61
C LYS A 149 8.78 1.04 -0.39
N VAL A 150 9.33 0.76 -1.56
CA VAL A 150 8.65 0.11 -2.67
C VAL A 150 9.13 -1.33 -2.79
N PHE A 151 8.22 -2.28 -2.81
CA PHE A 151 8.48 -3.72 -2.89
C PHE A 151 7.94 -4.23 -4.23
N VAL A 152 8.82 -4.71 -5.09
CA VAL A 152 8.46 -5.18 -6.43
C VAL A 152 8.65 -6.69 -6.50
N GLY A 153 7.55 -7.42 -6.69
CA GLY A 153 7.59 -8.87 -6.91
C GLY A 153 8.06 -9.20 -8.32
N ASN A 154 8.95 -10.19 -8.44
CA ASN A 154 9.29 -10.77 -9.74
C ASN A 154 8.27 -11.87 -10.11
N VAL A 155 8.40 -12.41 -11.32
CA VAL A 155 7.52 -13.45 -11.87
C VAL A 155 7.98 -14.81 -11.34
N PRO A 156 7.10 -15.61 -10.71
CA PRO A 156 7.42 -16.98 -10.32
C PRO A 156 7.60 -17.89 -11.55
N ASP A 157 8.03 -19.11 -11.32
CA ASP A 157 8.12 -20.10 -12.40
C ASP A 157 6.72 -20.57 -12.83
N LEU A 158 6.22 -20.02 -13.91
CA LEU A 158 4.88 -20.28 -14.42
C LEU A 158 4.76 -21.58 -15.22
N ARG A 159 5.84 -22.33 -15.45
CA ARG A 159 5.84 -23.52 -16.29
C ARG A 159 4.92 -24.64 -15.78
N GLY A 160 4.62 -24.65 -14.48
CA GLY A 160 3.70 -25.59 -13.84
C GLY A 160 2.24 -25.10 -13.78
N VAL A 161 1.96 -23.84 -14.14
CA VAL A 161 0.59 -23.31 -14.14
C VAL A 161 -0.23 -23.97 -15.26
N PRO A 162 -1.43 -24.52 -14.98
CA PRO A 162 -2.25 -25.21 -15.97
C PRO A 162 -2.55 -24.38 -17.23
N ALA A 163 -2.79 -23.10 -17.11
CA ALA A 163 -3.03 -22.21 -18.25
C ALA A 163 -1.88 -22.17 -19.26
N TYR A 164 -0.68 -22.55 -18.85
CA TYR A 164 0.49 -22.62 -19.73
C TYR A 164 0.87 -24.06 -20.10
N GLN A 165 -0.01 -25.06 -19.86
CA GLN A 165 0.31 -26.47 -20.11
C GLN A 165 0.80 -26.74 -21.55
N ASP A 166 0.20 -26.10 -22.54
CA ASP A 166 0.49 -26.25 -23.97
C ASP A 166 1.57 -25.28 -24.48
N ALA A 167 2.09 -24.39 -23.62
CA ALA A 167 3.12 -23.44 -23.96
C ALA A 167 4.47 -24.16 -24.15
N ASP A 168 5.30 -23.64 -25.08
CA ASP A 168 6.71 -24.00 -25.18
C ASP A 168 7.41 -23.59 -23.87
N LYS A 169 7.77 -24.58 -23.06
CA LYS A 169 8.35 -24.36 -21.72
C LYS A 169 9.71 -23.67 -21.75
N VAL A 170 10.48 -23.85 -22.83
CA VAL A 170 11.79 -23.21 -23.02
C VAL A 170 11.60 -21.73 -23.30
N ARG A 171 10.69 -21.41 -24.22
CA ARG A 171 10.34 -20.01 -24.53
C ARG A 171 9.71 -19.29 -23.34
N LEU A 172 8.79 -19.95 -22.64
CA LEU A 172 8.16 -19.39 -21.45
C LEU A 172 9.20 -19.07 -20.36
N PHE A 173 10.14 -20.00 -20.12
CA PHE A 173 11.20 -19.79 -19.15
C PHE A 173 12.13 -18.63 -19.56
N ALA A 174 12.51 -18.55 -20.82
CA ALA A 174 13.33 -17.45 -21.34
C ALA A 174 12.62 -16.11 -21.17
N LEU A 175 11.30 -16.05 -21.44
CA LEU A 175 10.50 -14.84 -21.26
C LEU A 175 10.41 -14.43 -19.79
N ILE A 176 10.11 -15.36 -18.89
CA ILE A 176 10.10 -15.13 -17.44
C ILE A 176 11.45 -14.55 -17.00
N THR A 177 12.55 -15.17 -17.45
CA THR A 177 13.90 -14.69 -17.10
C THR A 177 14.14 -13.26 -17.59
N ALA A 178 13.78 -12.96 -18.84
CA ALA A 178 13.94 -11.61 -19.38
C ALA A 178 13.16 -10.54 -18.58
N TYR A 179 11.93 -10.84 -18.18
CA TYR A 179 11.15 -9.94 -17.32
C TYR A 179 11.76 -9.82 -15.91
N ASN A 180 12.23 -10.91 -15.32
CA ASN A 180 12.86 -10.91 -14.01
C ASN A 180 14.19 -10.13 -14.00
N ASP A 181 14.97 -10.18 -15.07
CA ASP A 181 16.19 -9.37 -15.25
C ASP A 181 15.86 -7.86 -15.32
N VAL A 182 14.78 -7.52 -16.01
CA VAL A 182 14.26 -6.14 -16.03
C VAL A 182 13.87 -5.67 -14.64
N ILE A 183 13.06 -6.46 -13.92
CA ILE A 183 12.62 -6.14 -12.56
C ILE A 183 13.83 -5.95 -11.64
N ALA A 184 14.78 -6.87 -11.69
CA ALA A 184 16.02 -6.77 -10.91
C ALA A 184 16.84 -5.51 -11.25
N THR A 185 16.88 -5.12 -12.52
CA THR A 185 17.57 -3.91 -12.97
C THR A 185 16.90 -2.65 -12.42
N VAL A 186 15.57 -2.54 -12.55
CA VAL A 186 14.81 -1.38 -12.06
C VAL A 186 14.93 -1.26 -10.55
N THR A 187 14.81 -2.36 -9.81
CA THR A 187 14.89 -2.33 -8.34
C THR A 187 16.28 -1.95 -7.83
N LYS A 188 17.35 -2.40 -8.49
CA LYS A 188 18.74 -2.03 -8.16
C LYS A 188 19.04 -0.54 -8.38
N GLY A 189 18.26 0.15 -9.21
CA GLY A 189 18.42 1.59 -9.46
C GLY A 189 18.15 2.48 -8.24
N HIS A 190 17.49 1.96 -7.19
CA HIS A 190 17.09 2.74 -6.02
C HIS A 190 17.44 2.03 -4.70
N PRO A 191 18.73 1.88 -4.37
CA PRO A 191 19.16 1.15 -3.18
C PRO A 191 18.58 1.76 -1.90
N GLY A 192 18.09 0.91 -0.99
CA GLY A 192 17.48 1.34 0.28
C GLY A 192 16.03 1.82 0.19
N ARG A 193 15.54 2.14 -1.01
CA ARG A 193 14.16 2.60 -1.24
C ARG A 193 13.32 1.55 -1.95
N VAL A 194 13.91 0.79 -2.87
CA VAL A 194 13.20 -0.23 -3.66
C VAL A 194 13.81 -1.59 -3.36
N VAL A 195 12.95 -2.56 -3.10
CA VAL A 195 13.29 -3.93 -2.70
C VAL A 195 12.70 -4.90 -3.71
N LEU A 196 13.54 -5.76 -4.26
CA LEU A 196 13.08 -6.92 -5.03
C LEU A 196 12.49 -7.96 -4.07
N VAL A 197 11.26 -8.38 -4.32
CA VAL A 197 10.65 -9.54 -3.67
C VAL A 197 10.79 -10.74 -4.61
N ASP A 198 11.63 -11.68 -4.22
CA ASP A 198 11.88 -12.84 -5.05
C ASP A 198 10.76 -13.88 -4.89
N LEU A 199 9.90 -13.95 -5.90
CA LEU A 199 8.85 -14.95 -6.02
C LEU A 199 9.30 -16.11 -6.93
N PHE A 200 10.45 -15.99 -7.62
CA PHE A 200 10.92 -16.98 -8.59
C PHE A 200 11.69 -18.14 -7.94
N ILE A 201 12.69 -17.82 -7.12
CA ILE A 201 13.56 -18.86 -6.54
C ILE A 201 12.74 -19.79 -5.64
N GLY A 202 12.78 -21.11 -5.97
CA GLY A 202 12.07 -22.15 -5.25
C GLY A 202 10.56 -22.21 -5.51
N SER A 203 10.02 -21.45 -6.49
CA SER A 203 8.59 -21.49 -6.82
C SER A 203 8.19 -22.69 -7.66
N ALA A 204 9.07 -23.24 -8.51
CA ALA A 204 8.74 -24.34 -9.42
C ALA A 204 8.04 -25.54 -8.73
N PRO A 205 8.52 -26.09 -7.60
CA PRO A 205 7.84 -27.17 -6.91
C PRO A 205 6.58 -26.74 -6.15
N LEU A 206 6.37 -25.45 -5.94
CA LEU A 206 5.23 -24.89 -5.21
C LEU A 206 4.06 -24.59 -6.15
N VAL A 207 4.31 -24.34 -7.43
CA VAL A 207 3.27 -24.10 -8.43
C VAL A 207 2.61 -25.42 -8.78
N SER A 208 1.43 -25.66 -8.24
CA SER A 208 0.70 -26.93 -8.35
C SER A 208 -0.80 -26.67 -8.31
N THR A 209 -1.60 -27.73 -8.47
CA THR A 209 -3.07 -27.65 -8.34
C THR A 209 -3.56 -27.18 -6.97
N ILE A 210 -2.71 -27.23 -5.93
CA ILE A 210 -3.04 -26.72 -4.60
C ILE A 210 -2.90 -25.19 -4.56
N THR A 211 -1.86 -24.65 -5.20
CA THR A 211 -1.53 -23.21 -5.17
C THR A 211 -2.14 -22.43 -6.33
N VAL A 212 -2.75 -23.12 -7.30
CA VAL A 212 -3.48 -22.52 -8.41
C VAL A 212 -4.97 -22.77 -8.21
N SER A 213 -5.80 -21.75 -8.43
CA SER A 213 -7.24 -21.84 -8.28
C SER A 213 -7.90 -22.71 -9.36
N GLY A 214 -9.20 -22.97 -9.22
CA GLY A 214 -9.96 -23.79 -10.16
C GLY A 214 -10.03 -23.25 -11.59
N ASP A 215 -9.64 -21.99 -11.83
CA ASP A 215 -9.54 -21.42 -13.18
C ASP A 215 -8.26 -21.80 -13.92
N GLY A 216 -7.34 -22.48 -13.23
CA GLY A 216 -6.08 -22.94 -13.78
C GLY A 216 -5.02 -21.88 -14.02
N PHE A 217 -5.24 -20.63 -13.55
CA PHE A 217 -4.35 -19.50 -13.82
C PHE A 217 -3.99 -18.70 -12.57
N HIS A 218 -4.99 -18.19 -11.86
CA HIS A 218 -4.77 -17.36 -10.68
C HIS A 218 -4.36 -18.21 -9.46
N PRO A 219 -3.67 -17.61 -8.49
CA PRO A 219 -3.38 -18.29 -7.23
C PRO A 219 -4.65 -18.69 -6.47
N SER A 220 -4.59 -19.84 -5.80
CA SER A 220 -5.56 -20.26 -4.78
C SER A 220 -5.32 -19.51 -3.46
N ASP A 221 -6.11 -19.80 -2.42
CA ASP A 221 -5.87 -19.27 -1.06
C ASP A 221 -4.48 -19.66 -0.53
N GLU A 222 -4.01 -20.89 -0.80
CA GLU A 222 -2.66 -21.33 -0.47
C GLU A 222 -1.61 -20.58 -1.28
N GLY A 223 -1.83 -20.39 -2.58
CA GLY A 223 -0.95 -19.62 -3.44
C GLY A 223 -0.81 -18.17 -2.96
N TYR A 224 -1.91 -17.55 -2.61
CA TYR A 224 -1.90 -16.19 -2.05
C TYR A 224 -1.20 -16.10 -0.69
N THR A 225 -1.31 -17.14 0.15
CA THR A 225 -0.57 -17.21 1.41
C THR A 225 0.94 -17.24 1.15
N LEU A 226 1.42 -18.08 0.26
CA LEU A 226 2.84 -18.16 -0.08
C LEU A 226 3.39 -16.84 -0.65
N ILE A 227 2.61 -16.17 -1.51
CA ILE A 227 2.98 -14.86 -2.05
C ILE A 227 3.07 -13.82 -0.93
N ALA A 228 2.03 -13.76 -0.07
CA ALA A 228 2.00 -12.83 1.06
C ALA A 228 3.19 -13.05 2.01
N ASP A 229 3.58 -14.29 2.28
CA ASP A 229 4.72 -14.64 3.13
C ASP A 229 6.05 -14.17 2.55
N ARG A 230 6.23 -14.26 1.22
CA ARG A 230 7.43 -13.72 0.54
C ARG A 230 7.51 -12.20 0.68
N PHE A 231 6.39 -11.49 0.46
CA PHE A 231 6.33 -10.05 0.68
C PHE A 231 6.55 -9.69 2.15
N ALA A 232 5.91 -10.39 3.09
CA ALA A 232 6.09 -10.15 4.52
C ALA A 232 7.55 -10.33 4.96
N THR A 233 8.23 -11.35 4.46
CA THR A 233 9.65 -11.60 4.70
C THR A 233 10.51 -10.42 4.22
N ALA A 234 10.27 -9.94 2.99
CA ALA A 234 10.98 -8.79 2.44
C ALA A 234 10.70 -7.49 3.23
N LEU A 235 9.44 -7.27 3.64
CA LEU A 235 9.07 -6.12 4.45
C LEU A 235 9.77 -6.13 5.82
N ARG A 236 9.78 -7.28 6.51
CA ARG A 236 10.50 -7.44 7.79
C ARG A 236 11.99 -7.18 7.62
N ALA A 237 12.63 -7.76 6.60
CA ALA A 237 14.04 -7.54 6.30
C ALA A 237 14.38 -6.06 6.01
N ALA A 238 13.44 -5.32 5.45
CA ALA A 238 13.56 -3.88 5.20
C ALA A 238 13.19 -3.01 6.42
N GLY A 239 12.85 -3.60 7.57
CA GLY A 239 12.51 -2.89 8.80
C GLY A 239 11.10 -2.31 8.83
N VAL A 240 10.18 -2.79 7.99
CA VAL A 240 8.75 -2.44 8.10
C VAL A 240 8.15 -3.21 9.27
N PRO A 241 7.48 -2.53 10.23
CA PRO A 241 6.88 -3.21 11.36
C PRO A 241 5.70 -4.08 10.90
N LEU A 242 5.77 -5.37 11.22
CA LEU A 242 4.69 -6.33 11.04
C LEU A 242 4.45 -7.05 12.36
N ARG A 243 3.21 -7.40 12.62
CA ARG A 243 2.85 -8.28 13.73
C ARG A 243 3.45 -9.68 13.51
N PRO A 244 3.70 -10.42 14.60
CA PRO A 244 4.15 -11.81 14.54
C PRO A 244 3.22 -12.70 13.72
#